data_df4db49a59dfacb4a7a9a4d374e4199a
#
_entry.id   df4db49a59dfacb4a7a9a4d374e4199a
#
_cell.length_a   1.000
_cell.length_b   1.000
_cell.length_c   1.000
_cell.angle_alpha   90.00
_cell.angle_beta   90.00
_cell.angle_gamma   90.00
#
_symmetry.space_group_name_H-M   'P 1'
#
loop_
_entity.id
_entity.type
_entity.pdbx_description
1 polymer ?
#
loop_
_entity_poly.entity_id
_entity_poly.type
_entity_poly.pdbx_seq_one_letter_code
_entity_poly.pdbx_strand_id
1 'polypeptide(L)'
;MQIKFSILYVGLIVLVNWGFSVVPLVDIPGDEKWPPMSLVVGFIFVARDFAQREIGHRVIIAMLIASVLSYVMADPFVAVASLAAFLISEFADWAVYSFTGLPFRQRVLISSAVGTPLDSIVFLGIIGHLSVIGALAMTASKMLGALLVWWFIR
;
A
#
# COMPACT_ATOMS: atom_id res chain seq x y z
N MET A 1 -0.86 -19.81 -17.18
CA MET A 1 -1.02 -18.44 -16.66
C MET A 1 -0.07 -18.31 -15.48
N GLN A 2 0.89 -17.40 -15.54
CA GLN A 2 1.76 -17.15 -14.39
C GLN A 2 0.96 -16.32 -13.38
N ILE A 3 1.07 -16.66 -12.09
CA ILE A 3 0.38 -15.95 -10.98
C ILE A 3 1.37 -15.62 -9.85
N LYS A 4 2.66 -15.51 -10.20
CA LYS A 4 3.75 -15.33 -9.23
C LYS A 4 3.62 -14.01 -8.47
N PHE A 5 3.37 -12.92 -9.20
CA PHE A 5 3.23 -11.60 -8.60
C PHE A 5 1.91 -11.44 -7.86
N SER A 6 0.85 -12.10 -8.30
CA SER A 6 -0.42 -12.13 -7.57
C SER A 6 -0.28 -12.84 -6.22
N ILE A 7 0.47 -13.95 -6.16
CA ILE A 7 0.79 -14.65 -4.90
C ILE A 7 1.71 -13.77 -4.01
N LEU A 8 2.72 -13.14 -4.61
CA LEU A 8 3.62 -12.22 -3.89
C LEU A 8 2.83 -11.06 -3.27
N TYR A 9 1.92 -10.46 -4.02
CA TYR A 9 1.06 -9.36 -3.56
C TYR A 9 0.24 -9.75 -2.32
N VAL A 10 -0.49 -10.85 -2.38
CA VAL A 10 -1.28 -11.35 -1.24
C VAL A 10 -0.37 -11.75 -0.07
N GLY A 11 0.77 -12.38 -0.35
CA GLY A 11 1.75 -12.76 0.67
C GLY A 11 2.36 -11.56 1.40
N LEU A 12 2.64 -10.47 0.69
CA LEU A 12 3.13 -9.23 1.30
C LEU A 12 2.08 -8.59 2.22
N ILE A 13 0.80 -8.67 1.88
CA ILE A 13 -0.28 -8.16 2.73
C ILE A 13 -0.36 -8.94 4.03
N VAL A 14 -0.28 -10.28 3.98
CA VAL A 14 -0.21 -11.12 5.16
C VAL A 14 1.01 -10.78 6.02
N LEU A 15 2.18 -10.65 5.40
CA LEU A 15 3.43 -10.29 6.07
C LEU A 15 3.34 -8.94 6.78
N VAL A 16 2.81 -7.92 6.08
CA VAL A 16 2.68 -6.57 6.63
C VAL A 16 1.70 -6.52 7.79
N ASN A 17 0.54 -7.17 7.67
CA ASN A 17 -0.43 -7.21 8.77
C ASN A 17 0.13 -7.93 10.00
N TRP A 18 0.83 -9.05 9.80
CA TRP A 18 1.57 -9.69 10.89
C TRP A 18 2.65 -8.77 11.46
N GLY A 19 3.42 -8.10 10.61
CA GLY A 19 4.47 -7.17 11.01
C GLY A 19 3.95 -6.01 11.86
N PHE A 20 2.80 -5.44 11.53
CA PHE A 20 2.16 -4.40 12.34
C PHE A 20 1.81 -4.86 13.76
N SER A 21 1.59 -6.16 13.98
CA SER A 21 1.29 -6.71 15.32
C SER A 21 2.54 -6.96 16.16
N VAL A 22 3.74 -7.09 15.55
CA VAL A 22 4.97 -7.45 16.24
C VAL A 22 6.05 -6.37 16.24
N VAL A 23 6.04 -5.48 15.23
CA VAL A 23 7.03 -4.39 15.11
C VAL A 23 6.53 -3.14 15.84
N PRO A 24 7.25 -2.64 16.85
CA PRO A 24 6.80 -1.48 17.61
C PRO A 24 6.84 -0.21 16.75
N LEU A 25 5.99 0.74 17.13
CA LEU A 25 6.00 2.09 16.58
C LEU A 25 7.25 2.85 17.06
N VAL A 26 7.80 3.69 16.19
CA VAL A 26 8.96 4.56 16.48
C VAL A 26 8.48 5.99 16.66
N ASP A 27 8.95 6.65 17.72
CA ASP A 27 8.65 8.05 17.96
C ASP A 27 9.41 8.93 16.95
N ILE A 28 8.68 9.87 16.34
CA ILE A 28 9.24 10.86 15.42
C ILE A 28 8.93 12.28 15.93
N PRO A 29 9.62 13.33 15.43
CA PRO A 29 9.39 14.70 15.86
C PRO A 29 7.92 15.12 15.77
N GLY A 30 7.43 15.86 16.79
CA GLY A 30 6.06 16.35 16.87
C GLY A 30 5.11 15.42 17.67
N ASP A 31 5.66 14.59 18.57
CA ASP A 31 4.93 13.62 19.40
C ASP A 31 4.12 12.59 18.57
N GLU A 32 4.57 12.36 17.35
CA GLU A 32 3.98 11.43 16.40
C GLU A 32 4.64 10.05 16.48
N LYS A 33 3.85 9.02 16.15
CA LYS A 33 4.32 7.64 16.06
C LYS A 33 4.31 7.15 14.62
N TRP A 34 5.46 6.66 14.18
CA TRP A 34 5.64 6.15 12.83
C TRP A 34 5.80 4.62 12.83
N PRO A 35 5.00 3.90 12.05
CA PRO A 35 5.13 2.45 11.92
C PRO A 35 6.22 2.09 10.90
N PRO A 36 7.32 1.41 11.28
CA PRO A 36 8.37 0.98 10.34
C PRO A 36 7.85 0.08 9.21
N MET A 37 6.78 -0.67 9.47
CA MET A 37 6.14 -1.52 8.46
C MET A 37 5.56 -0.72 7.27
N SER A 38 5.37 0.61 7.40
CA SER A 38 4.99 1.47 6.28
C SER A 38 5.99 1.45 5.12
N LEU A 39 7.27 1.14 5.39
CA LEU A 39 8.28 0.91 4.34
C LEU A 39 7.92 -0.32 3.49
N VAL A 40 7.47 -1.38 4.13
CA VAL A 40 7.09 -2.63 3.44
C VAL A 40 5.78 -2.46 2.69
N VAL A 41 4.86 -1.64 3.18
CA VAL A 41 3.61 -1.29 2.48
C VAL A 41 3.89 -0.70 1.08
N GLY A 42 4.96 0.07 0.92
CA GLY A 42 5.37 0.58 -0.40
C GLY A 42 5.61 -0.51 -1.44
N PHE A 43 6.07 -1.68 -1.03
CA PHE A 43 6.24 -2.82 -1.92
C PHE A 43 4.92 -3.51 -2.28
N ILE A 44 3.87 -3.36 -1.47
CA ILE A 44 2.53 -3.88 -1.79
C ILE A 44 1.98 -3.19 -3.04
N PHE A 45 2.04 -1.84 -3.10
CA PHE A 45 1.61 -1.08 -4.27
C PHE A 45 2.32 -1.53 -5.54
N VAL A 46 3.63 -1.70 -5.47
CA VAL A 46 4.43 -2.18 -6.61
C VAL A 46 4.08 -3.62 -6.98
N ALA A 47 3.96 -4.51 -5.99
CA ALA A 47 3.60 -5.91 -6.24
C ALA A 47 2.22 -6.03 -6.90
N ARG A 48 1.27 -5.14 -6.53
CA ARG A 48 -0.04 -5.05 -7.17
C ARG A 48 0.09 -4.65 -8.65
N ASP A 49 0.96 -3.71 -9.00
CA ASP A 49 1.19 -3.31 -10.39
C ASP A 49 1.75 -4.44 -11.23
N PHE A 50 2.69 -5.21 -10.66
CA PHE A 50 3.19 -6.42 -11.32
C PHE A 50 2.11 -7.49 -11.44
N ALA A 51 1.26 -7.67 -10.44
CA ALA A 51 0.12 -8.57 -10.49
C ALA A 51 -0.88 -8.12 -11.57
N GLN A 52 -1.16 -6.82 -11.68
CA GLN A 52 -2.02 -6.28 -12.73
C GLN A 52 -1.43 -6.49 -14.14
N ARG A 53 -0.11 -6.38 -14.28
CA ARG A 53 0.58 -6.71 -15.52
C ARG A 53 0.46 -8.19 -15.88
N GLU A 54 0.42 -9.07 -14.86
CA GLU A 54 0.36 -10.53 -15.01
C GLU A 54 -1.05 -11.03 -15.35
N ILE A 55 -2.09 -10.54 -14.64
CA ILE A 55 -3.47 -11.04 -14.72
C ILE A 55 -4.50 -10.01 -15.22
N GLY A 56 -4.04 -8.81 -15.59
CA GLY A 56 -4.89 -7.72 -16.07
C GLY A 56 -5.87 -7.24 -15.00
N HIS A 57 -7.09 -6.88 -15.42
CA HIS A 57 -8.12 -6.37 -14.50
C HIS A 57 -8.63 -7.41 -13.47
N ARG A 58 -8.27 -8.70 -13.62
CA ARG A 58 -8.54 -9.71 -12.59
C ARG A 58 -7.80 -9.45 -11.28
N VAL A 59 -6.82 -8.54 -11.28
CA VAL A 59 -6.17 -8.05 -10.05
C VAL A 59 -7.18 -7.51 -9.03
N ILE A 60 -8.33 -6.98 -9.47
CA ILE A 60 -9.41 -6.54 -8.58
C ILE A 60 -9.88 -7.68 -7.65
N ILE A 61 -9.93 -8.91 -8.15
CA ILE A 61 -10.28 -10.07 -7.31
C ILE A 61 -9.21 -10.29 -6.24
N ALA A 62 -7.93 -10.20 -6.61
CA ALA A 62 -6.83 -10.29 -5.64
C ALA A 62 -6.88 -9.15 -4.62
N MET A 63 -7.21 -7.93 -5.05
CA MET A 63 -7.40 -6.77 -4.15
C MET A 63 -8.53 -7.00 -3.16
N LEU A 64 -9.66 -7.55 -3.59
CA LEU A 64 -10.79 -7.87 -2.70
C LEU A 64 -10.44 -8.97 -1.69
N ILE A 65 -9.75 -10.02 -2.13
CA ILE A 65 -9.24 -11.07 -1.22
C ILE A 65 -8.27 -10.46 -0.21
N ALA A 66 -7.34 -9.64 -0.68
CA ALA A 66 -6.35 -8.97 0.16
C ALA A 66 -7.00 -8.02 1.17
N SER A 67 -8.06 -7.29 0.78
CA SER A 67 -8.79 -6.40 1.70
C SER A 67 -9.49 -7.17 2.83
N VAL A 68 -10.08 -8.33 2.52
CA VAL A 68 -10.67 -9.21 3.55
C VAL A 68 -9.59 -9.73 4.50
N LEU A 69 -8.44 -10.18 3.98
CA LEU A 69 -7.31 -10.62 4.80
C LEU A 69 -6.79 -9.48 5.69
N SER A 70 -6.60 -8.29 5.13
CA SER A 70 -6.17 -7.11 5.89
C SER A 70 -7.14 -6.77 7.03
N TYR A 71 -8.45 -6.81 6.76
CA TYR A 71 -9.48 -6.54 7.77
C TYR A 71 -9.46 -7.57 8.90
N VAL A 72 -9.36 -8.86 8.58
CA VAL A 72 -9.39 -9.94 9.58
C VAL A 72 -8.10 -9.96 10.42
N MET A 73 -6.97 -9.55 9.84
CA MET A 73 -5.66 -9.55 10.50
C MET A 73 -5.35 -8.25 11.24
N ALA A 74 -6.01 -7.14 10.92
CA ALA A 74 -5.79 -5.85 11.57
C ALA A 74 -6.31 -5.88 13.01
N ASP A 75 -5.71 -5.05 13.88
CA ASP A 75 -6.27 -4.79 15.20
C ASP A 75 -7.71 -4.28 15.06
N PRO A 76 -8.69 -4.81 15.85
CA PRO A 76 -10.08 -4.43 15.73
C PRO A 76 -10.36 -2.93 15.78
N PHE A 77 -9.56 -2.19 16.55
CA PHE A 77 -9.68 -0.73 16.66
C PHE A 77 -9.35 0.00 15.35
N VAL A 78 -8.41 -0.53 14.59
CA VAL A 78 -7.95 0.08 13.32
C VAL A 78 -8.44 -0.65 12.08
N ALA A 79 -9.15 -1.76 12.23
CA ALA A 79 -9.56 -2.63 11.13
C ALA A 79 -10.37 -1.89 10.05
N VAL A 80 -11.33 -1.04 10.47
CA VAL A 80 -12.15 -0.27 9.52
C VAL A 80 -11.30 0.78 8.79
N ALA A 81 -10.40 1.46 9.50
CA ALA A 81 -9.49 2.44 8.91
C ALA A 81 -8.53 1.77 7.91
N SER A 82 -7.97 0.63 8.28
CA SER A 82 -7.10 -0.16 7.43
C SER A 82 -7.81 -0.64 6.16
N LEU A 83 -9.03 -1.18 6.30
CA LEU A 83 -9.84 -1.62 5.16
C LEU A 83 -10.18 -0.47 4.21
N ALA A 84 -10.66 0.66 4.74
CA ALA A 84 -11.05 1.82 3.93
C ALA A 84 -9.84 2.43 3.22
N ALA A 85 -8.74 2.64 3.93
CA ALA A 85 -7.50 3.17 3.37
C ALA A 85 -6.98 2.25 2.25
N PHE A 86 -6.92 0.96 2.51
CA PHE A 86 -6.48 -0.04 1.53
C PHE A 86 -7.36 -0.03 0.27
N LEU A 87 -8.69 -0.11 0.40
CA LEU A 87 -9.57 -0.13 -0.75
C LEU A 87 -9.48 1.16 -1.58
N ILE A 88 -9.54 2.32 -0.94
CA ILE A 88 -9.50 3.61 -1.63
C ILE A 88 -8.17 3.78 -2.37
N SER A 89 -7.05 3.52 -1.69
CA SER A 89 -5.72 3.68 -2.28
C SER A 89 -5.44 2.70 -3.40
N GLU A 90 -5.78 1.43 -3.22
CA GLU A 90 -5.58 0.39 -4.21
C GLU A 90 -6.44 0.58 -5.47
N PHE A 91 -7.71 1.02 -5.31
CA PHE A 91 -8.54 1.35 -6.46
C PHE A 91 -8.06 2.61 -7.19
N ALA A 92 -7.60 3.64 -6.46
CA ALA A 92 -7.00 4.81 -7.09
C ALA A 92 -5.73 4.45 -7.87
N ASP A 93 -4.85 3.66 -7.27
CA ASP A 93 -3.64 3.16 -7.90
C ASP A 93 -3.96 2.30 -9.14
N TRP A 94 -4.94 1.38 -9.05
CA TRP A 94 -5.43 0.59 -10.18
C TRP A 94 -5.95 1.48 -11.32
N ALA A 95 -6.71 2.52 -11.01
CA ALA A 95 -7.25 3.44 -12.00
C ALA A 95 -6.13 4.21 -12.72
N VAL A 96 -5.20 4.78 -11.96
CA VAL A 96 -4.03 5.47 -12.54
C VAL A 96 -3.22 4.52 -13.41
N TYR A 97 -2.91 3.34 -12.93
CA TYR A 97 -2.18 2.34 -13.70
C TYR A 97 -2.91 1.95 -14.99
N SER A 98 -4.23 1.77 -14.94
CA SER A 98 -5.06 1.31 -16.08
C SER A 98 -5.21 2.36 -17.16
N PHE A 99 -5.39 3.64 -16.77
CA PHE A 99 -5.84 4.69 -17.68
C PHE A 99 -4.76 5.66 -18.16
N THR A 100 -3.55 5.63 -17.58
CA THR A 100 -2.49 6.57 -17.99
C THR A 100 -1.82 6.23 -19.32
N GLY A 101 -1.90 4.99 -19.81
CA GLY A 101 -1.25 4.58 -21.06
C GLY A 101 0.28 4.66 -21.09
N LEU A 102 0.92 4.97 -19.97
CA LEU A 102 2.37 5.18 -19.85
C LEU A 102 3.15 3.86 -19.89
N PRO A 103 4.47 3.91 -20.17
CA PRO A 103 5.34 2.76 -20.01
C PRO A 103 5.29 2.19 -18.60
N PHE A 104 5.43 0.88 -18.42
CA PHE A 104 5.27 0.17 -17.16
C PHE A 104 6.00 0.82 -15.97
N ARG A 105 7.29 1.16 -16.19
CA ARG A 105 8.11 1.83 -15.17
C ARG A 105 7.49 3.13 -14.65
N GLN A 106 6.95 3.95 -15.56
CA GLN A 106 6.30 5.22 -15.18
C GLN A 106 4.95 4.99 -14.52
N ARG A 107 4.18 3.98 -14.96
CA ARG A 107 2.91 3.60 -14.31
C ARG A 107 3.13 3.26 -12.86
N VAL A 108 4.09 2.39 -12.55
CA VAL A 108 4.44 1.98 -11.18
C VAL A 108 4.74 3.20 -10.30
N LEU A 109 5.51 4.16 -10.81
CA LEU A 109 5.86 5.34 -10.03
C LEU A 109 4.66 6.26 -9.80
N ILE A 110 3.89 6.56 -10.86
CA ILE A 110 2.79 7.52 -10.80
C ILE A 110 1.61 6.93 -10.02
N SER A 111 1.28 5.66 -10.21
CA SER A 111 0.22 4.99 -9.46
C SER A 111 0.53 4.98 -7.97
N SER A 112 1.76 4.61 -7.59
CA SER A 112 2.21 4.66 -6.19
C SER A 112 2.21 6.08 -5.63
N ALA A 113 2.56 7.09 -6.43
CA ALA A 113 2.54 8.49 -6.00
C ALA A 113 1.13 9.02 -5.70
N VAL A 114 0.10 8.40 -6.27
CA VAL A 114 -1.31 8.69 -5.95
C VAL A 114 -1.81 7.79 -4.81
N GLY A 115 -1.54 6.50 -4.87
CA GLY A 115 -2.04 5.52 -3.89
C GLY A 115 -1.46 5.73 -2.48
N THR A 116 -0.15 5.97 -2.36
CA THR A 116 0.50 6.06 -1.04
C THR A 116 0.04 7.24 -0.17
N PRO A 117 -0.14 8.48 -0.69
CA PRO A 117 -0.70 9.55 0.13
C PRO A 117 -2.17 9.31 0.47
N LEU A 118 -2.97 8.77 -0.45
CA LEU A 118 -4.37 8.44 -0.19
C LEU A 118 -4.49 7.43 0.95
N ASP A 119 -3.72 6.35 0.91
CA ASP A 119 -3.68 5.36 1.99
C ASP A 119 -3.34 6.00 3.33
N SER A 120 -2.30 6.84 3.38
CA SER A 120 -1.86 7.49 4.61
C SER A 120 -2.88 8.47 5.17
N ILE A 121 -3.46 9.31 4.31
CA ILE A 121 -4.44 10.34 4.70
C ILE A 121 -5.74 9.69 5.17
N VAL A 122 -6.25 8.72 4.42
CA VAL A 122 -7.52 8.02 4.79
C VAL A 122 -7.35 7.26 6.09
N PHE A 123 -6.25 6.50 6.23
CA PHE A 123 -5.97 5.76 7.46
C PHE A 123 -5.91 6.66 8.69
N LEU A 124 -5.01 7.67 8.65
CA LEU A 124 -4.83 8.61 9.76
C LEU A 124 -6.09 9.43 10.03
N GLY A 125 -6.85 9.79 8.99
CA GLY A 125 -8.10 10.53 9.13
C GLY A 125 -9.18 9.75 9.87
N ILE A 126 -9.34 8.45 9.55
CA ILE A 126 -10.36 7.61 10.20
C ILE A 126 -10.01 7.31 11.66
N ILE A 127 -8.73 7.06 11.98
CA ILE A 127 -8.31 6.83 13.37
C ILE A 127 -8.22 8.12 14.21
N GLY A 128 -8.49 9.30 13.62
CA GLY A 128 -8.48 10.58 14.31
C GLY A 128 -7.09 11.13 14.63
N HIS A 129 -6.04 10.63 13.99
CA HIS A 129 -4.64 11.02 14.16
C HIS A 129 -4.03 11.69 12.92
N LEU A 130 -4.87 12.36 12.12
CA LEU A 130 -4.38 13.03 10.91
C LEU A 130 -3.52 14.24 11.27
N SER A 131 -2.24 14.14 11.00
CA SER A 131 -1.28 15.23 11.08
C SER A 131 -0.50 15.35 9.79
N VAL A 132 0.05 16.53 9.52
CA VAL A 132 0.88 16.77 8.33
C VAL A 132 2.17 15.95 8.42
N ILE A 133 2.80 15.91 9.59
CA ILE A 133 4.05 15.18 9.81
C ILE A 133 3.82 13.67 9.66
N GLY A 134 2.81 13.13 10.33
CA GLY A 134 2.45 11.71 10.23
C GLY A 134 2.10 11.28 8.80
N ALA A 135 1.28 12.07 8.10
CA ALA A 135 0.91 11.78 6.71
C ALA A 135 2.11 11.82 5.76
N LEU A 136 3.00 12.82 5.92
CA LEU A 136 4.22 12.92 5.11
C LEU A 136 5.20 11.78 5.42
N ALA A 137 5.41 11.45 6.69
CA ALA A 137 6.32 10.37 7.10
C ALA A 137 5.85 9.01 6.55
N MET A 138 4.56 8.70 6.68
CA MET A 138 3.99 7.46 6.16
C MET A 138 4.04 7.41 4.63
N THR A 139 3.67 8.51 3.95
CA THR A 139 3.71 8.60 2.48
C THR A 139 5.14 8.46 1.97
N ALA A 140 6.10 9.19 2.56
CA ALA A 140 7.51 9.10 2.17
C ALA A 140 8.06 7.67 2.35
N SER A 141 7.73 7.02 3.46
CA SER A 141 8.14 5.63 3.72
C SER A 141 7.63 4.66 2.66
N LYS A 142 6.35 4.75 2.29
CA LYS A 142 5.74 3.92 1.25
C LYS A 142 6.33 4.23 -0.12
N MET A 143 6.56 5.52 -0.43
CA MET A 143 7.19 5.93 -1.68
C MET A 143 8.63 5.43 -1.83
N LEU A 144 9.39 5.27 -0.74
CA LEU A 144 10.73 4.69 -0.81
C LEU A 144 10.71 3.27 -1.39
N GLY A 145 9.75 2.44 -1.00
CA GLY A 145 9.57 1.10 -1.59
C GLY A 145 9.33 1.16 -3.10
N ALA A 146 8.41 2.03 -3.54
CA ALA A 146 8.10 2.22 -4.95
C ALA A 146 9.31 2.78 -5.75
N LEU A 147 10.04 3.75 -5.18
CA LEU A 147 11.22 4.35 -5.79
C LEU A 147 12.37 3.34 -5.94
N LEU A 148 12.60 2.51 -4.93
CA LEU A 148 13.62 1.45 -5.00
C LEU A 148 13.34 0.49 -6.15
N VAL A 149 12.10 -0.02 -6.24
CA VAL A 149 11.74 -0.93 -7.32
C VAL A 149 11.78 -0.23 -8.68
N TRP A 150 11.28 1.01 -8.76
CA TRP A 150 11.37 1.81 -10.00
C TRP A 150 12.80 1.99 -10.50
N TRP A 151 13.76 2.15 -9.59
CA TRP A 151 15.19 2.25 -9.93
C TRP A 151 15.71 0.97 -10.57
N PHE A 152 15.26 -0.21 -10.10
CA PHE A 152 15.71 -1.51 -10.61
C PHE A 152 14.96 -2.00 -11.84
N ILE A 153 13.76 -1.47 -12.13
CA ILE A 153 13.02 -1.79 -13.36
C ILE A 153 13.67 -1.05 -14.53
N ARG A 154 14.36 -1.77 -15.38
CA ARG A 154 14.88 -1.27 -16.66
C ARG A 154 13.95 -1.60 -17.82
#